data_ca917ee720f1105e41fb9b4c4b342121
#
_entry.id   ca917ee720f1105e41fb9b4c4b342121
#
_cell.length_a   1.000
_cell.length_b   1.000
_cell.length_c   1.000
_cell.angle_alpha   90.00
_cell.angle_beta   90.00
_cell.angle_gamma   90.00
#
_symmetry.space_group_name_H-M   'P 1'
#
loop_
_entity.id
_entity.type
_entity.pdbx_description
1 polymer ?
#
loop_
_entity_poly.entity_id
_entity_poly.type
_entity_poly.pdbx_seq_one_letter_code
_entity_poly.pdbx_strand_id
1 'polypeptide(L)'
;MSINWIANFLKIECNTNQRQVGLDLFRSIALFAVLFAHSIDFFRETIPSSGHVFFLLKDAIEIFFTISGFLVGKQLVDSITKYGNWKRATREFYLKRWFKTLPAYYLVIGIHLVFGYLINDELLKDFSWRFLFFMQNIAAANFYFFPVSYSLAIEEWFYLLLPFGLSILSWIYYRHNQKNGIVVYLLFLIVIATCFRCYLYLFTDSHWDAVLRKSVISRLDAPVYGLAMAWLFYYQKDYFDRYRKNFFLTGLLLFAVMIFVKQYTQSSMLSSVFYFNLVPASLSLMIPYFYHFTIERCRLKHLLVYFSLTSYSFYLIHHTPIMFTMLYLSKPNTPIDSLMIWLFYLLVVFISTHVLYKYFEKPVMDLRKRFTN
;
A
#
# COMPACT_ATOMS: atom_id res chain seq x y z
N MET A 1 24.51 31.64 -6.58
CA MET A 1 23.13 31.62 -6.09
C MET A 1 22.37 30.33 -6.41
N SER A 2 22.66 29.57 -7.49
CA SER A 2 21.89 28.41 -7.98
C SER A 2 22.02 27.13 -7.18
N ILE A 3 23.15 26.79 -6.57
CA ILE A 3 23.39 25.52 -5.88
C ILE A 3 22.63 25.43 -4.54
N ASN A 4 22.52 26.53 -3.82
CA ASN A 4 21.79 26.59 -2.55
C ASN A 4 20.26 26.41 -2.70
N TRP A 5 19.69 26.82 -3.85
CA TRP A 5 18.27 26.66 -4.12
C TRP A 5 17.91 25.20 -4.36
N ILE A 6 18.69 24.48 -5.17
CA ILE A 6 18.48 23.04 -5.44
C ILE A 6 18.65 22.23 -4.14
N ALA A 7 19.66 22.54 -3.34
CA ALA A 7 19.88 21.88 -2.06
C ALA A 7 18.69 22.10 -1.10
N ASN A 8 18.15 23.33 -1.04
CA ASN A 8 16.96 23.63 -0.23
C ASN A 8 15.68 23.03 -0.81
N PHE A 9 15.56 22.95 -2.15
CA PHE A 9 14.45 22.28 -2.82
C PHE A 9 14.42 20.79 -2.45
N LEU A 10 15.53 20.07 -2.52
CA LEU A 10 15.64 18.65 -2.22
C LEU A 10 15.64 18.33 -0.71
N LYS A 11 15.80 19.34 0.16
CA LYS A 11 15.85 19.12 1.60
C LYS A 11 14.46 18.80 2.14
N ILE A 12 14.27 17.55 2.54
CA ILE A 12 13.17 17.12 3.40
C ILE A 12 13.74 16.89 4.79
N GLU A 13 13.15 17.53 5.80
CA GLU A 13 13.54 17.30 7.19
C GLU A 13 13.15 15.88 7.59
N CYS A 14 14.12 14.99 7.67
CA CYS A 14 13.94 13.62 8.08
C CYS A 14 14.56 13.43 9.46
N ASN A 15 13.73 13.27 10.50
CA ASN A 15 14.22 12.81 11.79
C ASN A 15 14.50 11.30 11.72
N THR A 16 15.74 10.96 11.32
CA THR A 16 16.16 9.57 11.10
C THR A 16 16.38 8.79 12.41
N ASN A 17 16.53 9.47 13.55
CA ASN A 17 16.89 8.83 14.82
C ASN A 17 15.72 8.09 15.48
N GLN A 18 14.48 8.45 15.15
CA GLN A 18 13.26 7.84 15.71
C GLN A 18 12.58 6.85 14.76
N ARG A 19 13.19 6.54 13.59
CA ARG A 19 12.56 5.70 12.56
C ARG A 19 13.17 4.31 12.51
N GLN A 20 12.33 3.34 12.19
CA GLN A 20 12.73 1.95 11.91
C GLN A 20 13.19 1.86 10.44
N VAL A 21 14.47 2.07 10.21
CA VAL A 21 15.06 2.16 8.85
C VAL A 21 14.83 0.90 8.03
N GLY A 22 14.79 -0.26 8.67
CA GLY A 22 14.48 -1.51 7.96
C GLY A 22 13.04 -1.56 7.41
N LEU A 23 12.06 -0.99 8.12
CA LEU A 23 10.70 -0.85 7.57
C LEU A 23 10.64 0.19 6.45
N ASP A 24 11.46 1.26 6.54
CA ASP A 24 11.61 2.22 5.44
C ASP A 24 12.26 1.56 4.21
N LEU A 25 13.24 0.67 4.39
CA LEU A 25 13.81 -0.17 3.33
C LEU A 25 12.76 -1.07 2.69
N PHE A 26 11.99 -1.80 3.50
CA PHE A 26 10.96 -2.72 2.99
C PHE A 26 9.88 -1.98 2.20
N ARG A 27 9.48 -0.78 2.66
CA ARG A 27 8.57 0.09 1.93
C ARG A 27 9.19 0.65 0.64
N SER A 28 10.49 0.96 0.63
CA SER A 28 11.19 1.41 -0.57
C SER A 28 11.29 0.31 -1.62
N ILE A 29 11.52 -0.94 -1.20
CA ILE A 29 11.48 -2.11 -2.09
C ILE A 29 10.10 -2.22 -2.76
N ALA A 30 9.02 -2.10 -1.97
CA ALA A 30 7.67 -2.13 -2.52
C ALA A 30 7.41 -0.99 -3.52
N LEU A 31 7.87 0.23 -3.20
CA LEU A 31 7.74 1.40 -4.06
C LEU A 31 8.39 1.17 -5.42
N PHE A 32 9.67 0.75 -5.43
CA PHE A 32 10.39 0.50 -6.68
C PHE A 32 9.82 -0.68 -7.46
N ALA A 33 9.40 -1.74 -6.78
CA ALA A 33 8.78 -2.89 -7.44
C ALA A 33 7.45 -2.51 -8.13
N VAL A 34 6.60 -1.69 -7.49
CA VAL A 34 5.37 -1.15 -8.10
C VAL A 34 5.71 -0.24 -9.28
N LEU A 35 6.70 0.67 -9.13
CA LEU A 35 7.15 1.54 -10.20
C LEU A 35 7.60 0.74 -11.42
N PHE A 36 8.49 -0.25 -11.23
CA PHE A 36 8.98 -1.07 -12.33
C PHE A 36 7.88 -1.93 -12.93
N ALA A 37 6.95 -2.48 -12.13
CA ALA A 37 5.81 -3.22 -12.64
C ALA A 37 4.99 -2.41 -13.65
N HIS A 38 4.63 -1.17 -13.30
CA HIS A 38 3.88 -0.29 -14.21
C HIS A 38 4.73 0.26 -15.35
N SER A 39 6.03 0.50 -15.13
CA SER A 39 6.96 0.98 -16.18
C SER A 39 7.10 0.03 -17.39
N ILE A 40 6.71 -1.22 -17.24
CA ILE A 40 6.79 -2.21 -18.33
C ILE A 40 5.92 -1.80 -19.53
N ASP A 41 4.85 -1.05 -19.30
CA ASP A 41 3.98 -0.58 -20.36
C ASP A 41 4.72 0.30 -21.39
N PHE A 42 5.82 0.97 -21.03
CA PHE A 42 6.70 1.69 -21.97
C PHE A 42 7.45 0.77 -22.94
N PHE A 43 7.66 -0.49 -22.55
CA PHE A 43 8.46 -1.46 -23.31
C PHE A 43 7.61 -2.55 -23.96
N ARG A 44 6.31 -2.60 -23.70
CA ARG A 44 5.42 -3.71 -24.11
C ARG A 44 5.39 -3.89 -25.63
N GLU A 45 5.37 -2.80 -26.40
CA GLU A 45 5.34 -2.85 -27.87
C GLU A 45 6.72 -3.11 -28.47
N THR A 46 7.79 -2.64 -27.81
CA THR A 46 9.16 -2.71 -28.35
C THR A 46 9.94 -3.93 -27.82
N ILE A 47 9.55 -4.50 -26.67
CA ILE A 47 10.16 -5.69 -26.03
C ILE A 47 9.05 -6.63 -25.56
N PRO A 48 8.57 -7.57 -26.39
CA PRO A 48 7.43 -8.44 -26.04
C PRO A 48 7.63 -9.28 -24.78
N SER A 49 8.87 -9.68 -24.47
CA SER A 49 9.20 -10.45 -23.25
C SER A 49 9.10 -9.65 -21.94
N SER A 50 8.94 -8.32 -21.99
CA SER A 50 8.84 -7.45 -20.82
C SER A 50 7.67 -7.81 -19.89
N GLY A 51 6.59 -8.37 -20.41
CA GLY A 51 5.42 -8.79 -19.63
C GLY A 51 5.71 -9.80 -18.50
N HIS A 52 6.76 -10.62 -18.62
CA HIS A 52 7.17 -11.55 -17.56
C HIS A 52 7.62 -10.82 -16.28
N VAL A 53 8.28 -9.67 -16.42
CA VAL A 53 8.72 -8.86 -15.29
C VAL A 53 7.52 -8.27 -14.55
N PHE A 54 6.49 -7.81 -15.27
CA PHE A 54 5.24 -7.36 -14.66
C PHE A 54 4.60 -8.45 -13.78
N PHE A 55 4.56 -9.68 -14.29
CA PHE A 55 3.98 -10.80 -13.57
C PHE A 55 4.67 -11.05 -12.21
N LEU A 56 5.98 -10.88 -12.14
CA LEU A 56 6.77 -11.05 -10.91
C LEU A 56 6.56 -9.91 -9.92
N LEU A 57 6.41 -8.67 -10.41
CA LEU A 57 6.43 -7.47 -9.58
C LEU A 57 5.04 -6.97 -9.17
N LYS A 58 3.97 -7.39 -9.85
CA LYS A 58 2.60 -6.89 -9.60
C LYS A 58 2.07 -7.12 -8.19
N ASP A 59 2.64 -8.08 -7.46
CA ASP A 59 2.24 -8.38 -6.09
C ASP A 59 3.00 -7.56 -5.03
N ALA A 60 3.89 -6.65 -5.45
CA ALA A 60 4.59 -5.74 -4.53
C ALA A 60 3.66 -4.84 -3.71
N ILE A 61 2.43 -4.63 -4.17
CA ILE A 61 1.39 -3.92 -3.42
C ILE A 61 1.04 -4.62 -2.09
N GLU A 62 1.20 -5.93 -2.01
CA GLU A 62 0.97 -6.71 -0.79
C GLU A 62 1.93 -6.33 0.34
N ILE A 63 3.13 -5.87 0.00
CA ILE A 63 4.09 -5.33 0.98
C ILE A 63 3.52 -4.07 1.63
N PHE A 64 2.88 -3.19 0.85
CA PHE A 64 2.23 -1.99 1.41
C PHE A 64 1.09 -2.37 2.34
N PHE A 65 0.22 -3.31 1.96
CA PHE A 65 -0.86 -3.78 2.83
C PHE A 65 -0.34 -4.34 4.16
N THR A 66 0.68 -5.20 4.12
CA THR A 66 1.23 -5.81 5.33
C THR A 66 1.94 -4.81 6.23
N ILE A 67 2.77 -3.90 5.67
CA ILE A 67 3.40 -2.84 6.45
C ILE A 67 2.35 -1.88 7.02
N SER A 68 1.34 -1.52 6.25
CA SER A 68 0.24 -0.68 6.70
C SER A 68 -0.50 -1.32 7.88
N GLY A 69 -0.86 -2.59 7.77
CA GLY A 69 -1.49 -3.35 8.85
C GLY A 69 -0.65 -3.35 10.13
N PHE A 70 0.66 -3.60 10.03
CA PHE A 70 1.57 -3.56 11.17
C PHE A 70 1.66 -2.18 11.82
N LEU A 71 1.91 -1.14 11.03
CA LEU A 71 2.08 0.23 11.56
C LEU A 71 0.79 0.80 12.12
N VAL A 72 -0.35 0.48 11.49
CA VAL A 72 -1.67 0.92 11.93
C VAL A 72 -2.08 0.21 13.21
N GLY A 73 -1.84 -1.11 13.28
CA GLY A 73 -2.05 -1.88 14.50
C GLY A 73 -1.21 -1.35 15.67
N LYS A 74 0.09 -1.12 15.41
CA LYS A 74 0.98 -0.52 16.39
C LYS A 74 0.47 0.86 16.87
N GLN A 75 0.12 1.75 15.92
CA GLN A 75 -0.40 3.08 16.23
C GLN A 75 -1.67 3.02 17.10
N LEU A 76 -2.60 2.11 16.80
CA LEU A 76 -3.85 1.98 17.55
C LEU A 76 -3.60 1.50 18.98
N VAL A 77 -2.77 0.46 19.17
CA VAL A 77 -2.41 -0.04 20.50
C VAL A 77 -1.67 1.03 21.30
N ASP A 78 -0.68 1.73 20.72
CA ASP A 78 0.03 2.85 21.36
C ASP A 78 -0.95 3.96 21.81
N SER A 79 -1.95 4.30 20.98
CA SER A 79 -2.95 5.32 21.30
C SER A 79 -3.89 4.86 22.44
N ILE A 80 -4.30 3.60 22.44
CA ILE A 80 -5.13 3.03 23.52
C ILE A 80 -4.37 3.05 24.83
N THR A 81 -3.11 2.60 24.82
CA THR A 81 -2.25 2.58 26.00
C THR A 81 -2.00 3.98 26.55
N LYS A 82 -1.75 4.96 25.64
CA LYS A 82 -1.48 6.35 26.01
C LYS A 82 -2.68 7.04 26.68
N TYR A 83 -3.88 6.82 26.15
CA TYR A 83 -5.05 7.58 26.60
C TYR A 83 -5.92 6.85 27.62
N GLY A 84 -5.80 5.53 27.75
CA GLY A 84 -6.70 4.70 28.56
C GLY A 84 -8.18 4.84 28.18
N ASN A 85 -8.48 5.57 27.08
CA ASN A 85 -9.82 5.87 26.61
C ASN A 85 -9.95 5.56 25.13
N TRP A 86 -10.82 4.60 24.81
CA TRP A 86 -11.05 4.12 23.46
C TRP A 86 -11.52 5.22 22.50
N LYS A 87 -12.50 6.05 22.91
CA LYS A 87 -13.04 7.13 22.07
C LYS A 87 -11.94 8.12 21.66
N ARG A 88 -11.07 8.50 22.60
CA ARG A 88 -9.96 9.42 22.33
C ARG A 88 -8.91 8.77 21.43
N ALA A 89 -8.57 7.51 21.68
CA ALA A 89 -7.64 6.74 20.85
C ALA A 89 -8.14 6.59 19.41
N THR A 90 -9.42 6.25 19.21
CA THR A 90 -10.08 6.13 17.90
C THR A 90 -10.12 7.47 17.18
N ARG A 91 -10.48 8.56 17.84
CA ARG A 91 -10.47 9.90 17.25
C ARG A 91 -9.07 10.28 16.76
N GLU A 92 -8.04 10.09 17.59
CA GLU A 92 -6.65 10.37 17.21
C GLU A 92 -6.19 9.50 16.05
N PHE A 93 -6.59 8.22 16.05
CA PHE A 93 -6.30 7.29 14.96
C PHE A 93 -6.86 7.80 13.64
N TYR A 94 -8.16 8.15 13.57
CA TYR A 94 -8.78 8.66 12.35
C TYR A 94 -8.17 10.00 11.91
N LEU A 95 -7.94 10.93 12.81
CA LEU A 95 -7.29 12.20 12.48
C LEU A 95 -5.89 11.98 11.87
N LYS A 96 -5.10 11.06 12.44
CA LYS A 96 -3.77 10.74 11.90
C LYS A 96 -3.84 10.15 10.49
N ARG A 97 -4.84 9.33 10.19
CA ARG A 97 -5.01 8.70 8.88
C ARG A 97 -5.57 9.67 7.85
N TRP A 98 -6.69 10.28 8.16
CA TRP A 98 -7.38 11.15 7.21
C TRP A 98 -6.57 12.38 6.82
N PHE A 99 -5.87 13.02 7.74
CA PHE A 99 -4.96 14.13 7.38
C PHE A 99 -3.77 13.68 6.51
N LYS A 100 -3.40 12.39 6.56
CA LYS A 100 -2.34 11.84 5.72
C LYS A 100 -2.85 11.44 4.33
N THR A 101 -4.03 10.82 4.24
CA THR A 101 -4.48 10.16 3.00
C THR A 101 -5.45 11.00 2.19
N LEU A 102 -6.52 11.52 2.79
CA LEU A 102 -7.63 12.12 2.07
C LEU A 102 -7.27 13.38 1.28
N PRO A 103 -6.54 14.38 1.83
CA PRO A 103 -6.29 15.62 1.10
C PRO A 103 -5.50 15.40 -0.19
N ALA A 104 -4.41 14.62 -0.15
CA ALA A 104 -3.61 14.32 -1.32
C ALA A 104 -4.38 13.44 -2.33
N TYR A 105 -5.20 12.51 -1.86
CA TYR A 105 -6.09 11.72 -2.71
C TYR A 105 -7.07 12.58 -3.49
N TYR A 106 -7.78 13.50 -2.83
CA TYR A 106 -8.75 14.38 -3.51
C TYR A 106 -8.08 15.39 -4.44
N LEU A 107 -6.89 15.90 -4.07
CA LEU A 107 -6.11 16.73 -4.99
C LEU A 107 -5.78 15.97 -6.27
N VAL A 108 -5.34 14.71 -6.15
CA VAL A 108 -4.97 13.89 -7.31
C VAL A 108 -6.21 13.48 -8.13
N ILE A 109 -7.38 13.25 -7.51
CA ILE A 109 -8.64 13.11 -8.27
C ILE A 109 -8.89 14.38 -9.11
N GLY A 110 -8.74 15.57 -8.52
CA GLY A 110 -8.87 16.82 -9.25
C GLY A 110 -7.89 16.92 -10.43
N ILE A 111 -6.64 16.51 -10.23
CA ILE A 111 -5.64 16.44 -11.31
C ILE A 111 -6.10 15.48 -12.42
N HIS A 112 -6.60 14.29 -12.08
CA HIS A 112 -7.13 13.33 -13.08
C HIS A 112 -8.30 13.91 -13.88
N LEU A 113 -9.23 14.61 -13.22
CA LEU A 113 -10.35 15.27 -13.90
C LEU A 113 -9.88 16.35 -14.87
N VAL A 114 -8.92 17.18 -14.48
CA VAL A 114 -8.34 18.21 -15.35
C VAL A 114 -7.60 17.58 -16.53
N PHE A 115 -6.76 16.57 -16.29
CA PHE A 115 -6.03 15.88 -17.37
C PHE A 115 -6.99 15.15 -18.32
N GLY A 116 -8.00 14.47 -17.79
CA GLY A 116 -9.02 13.83 -18.60
C GLY A 116 -9.74 14.83 -19.51
N TYR A 117 -10.17 15.97 -18.96
CA TYR A 117 -10.84 17.02 -19.74
C TYR A 117 -9.95 17.66 -20.82
N LEU A 118 -8.65 17.89 -20.52
CA LEU A 118 -7.75 18.62 -21.44
C LEU A 118 -7.07 17.72 -22.47
N ILE A 119 -6.85 16.43 -22.17
CA ILE A 119 -5.99 15.57 -22.97
C ILE A 119 -6.78 14.43 -23.62
N ASN A 120 -7.61 13.74 -22.84
CA ASN A 120 -8.36 12.59 -23.33
C ASN A 120 -9.57 12.30 -22.42
N ASP A 121 -10.77 12.63 -22.86
CA ASP A 121 -12.04 12.40 -22.15
C ASP A 121 -12.39 10.92 -21.96
N GLU A 122 -11.76 10.00 -22.70
CA GLU A 122 -11.82 8.55 -22.41
C GLU A 122 -11.42 8.23 -20.95
N LEU A 123 -10.47 8.99 -20.39
CA LEU A 123 -10.06 8.83 -19.00
C LEU A 123 -11.15 9.17 -17.99
N LEU A 124 -12.19 9.91 -18.40
CA LEU A 124 -13.31 10.32 -17.53
C LEU A 124 -14.49 9.35 -17.54
N LYS A 125 -14.54 8.40 -18.50
CA LYS A 125 -15.69 7.51 -18.72
C LYS A 125 -16.16 6.79 -17.46
N ASP A 126 -15.24 6.37 -16.60
CA ASP A 126 -15.54 5.56 -15.42
C ASP A 126 -15.60 6.42 -14.14
N PHE A 127 -15.46 7.75 -14.24
CA PHE A 127 -15.54 8.60 -13.08
C PHE A 127 -16.94 8.58 -12.49
N SER A 128 -17.03 8.40 -11.18
CA SER A 128 -18.29 8.45 -10.44
C SER A 128 -18.04 8.97 -9.01
N TRP A 129 -19.08 9.42 -8.34
CA TRP A 129 -19.04 9.82 -6.93
C TRP A 129 -18.48 8.73 -5.99
N ARG A 130 -18.48 7.46 -6.41
CA ARG A 130 -17.92 6.32 -5.66
C ARG A 130 -16.44 6.51 -5.34
N PHE A 131 -15.68 7.17 -6.22
CA PHE A 131 -14.28 7.50 -5.96
C PHE A 131 -14.10 8.43 -4.75
N LEU A 132 -15.05 9.32 -4.49
CA LEU A 132 -14.97 10.24 -3.35
C LEU A 132 -15.12 9.53 -2.00
N PHE A 133 -15.73 8.34 -1.97
CA PHE A 133 -16.00 7.56 -0.77
C PHE A 133 -15.29 6.21 -0.75
N PHE A 134 -14.29 6.00 -1.62
CA PHE A 134 -13.57 4.73 -1.76
C PHE A 134 -14.49 3.52 -2.05
N MET A 135 -15.59 3.76 -2.75
CA MET A 135 -16.60 2.74 -3.09
C MET A 135 -16.48 2.24 -4.55
N GLN A 136 -15.48 2.70 -5.30
CA GLN A 136 -15.30 2.37 -6.72
C GLN A 136 -15.05 0.88 -6.98
N ASN A 137 -14.53 0.14 -6.02
CA ASN A 137 -14.18 -1.28 -6.13
C ASN A 137 -14.71 -2.15 -4.98
N ILE A 138 -15.86 -1.83 -4.41
CA ILE A 138 -16.45 -2.64 -3.31
C ILE A 138 -16.55 -4.11 -3.74
N ALA A 139 -17.14 -4.39 -4.91
CA ALA A 139 -17.34 -5.74 -5.42
C ALA A 139 -16.41 -6.09 -6.60
N ALA A 140 -16.08 -5.13 -7.46
CA ALA A 140 -15.22 -5.31 -8.63
C ALA A 140 -14.52 -4.01 -9.00
N ALA A 141 -13.36 -4.10 -9.66
CA ALA A 141 -12.55 -2.97 -10.11
C ALA A 141 -12.35 -3.01 -11.62
N ASN A 142 -13.33 -2.53 -12.37
CA ASN A 142 -13.31 -2.39 -13.82
C ASN A 142 -13.41 -0.90 -14.19
N PHE A 143 -12.35 -0.13 -13.93
CA PHE A 143 -12.31 1.30 -14.22
C PHE A 143 -10.94 1.75 -14.68
N TYR A 144 -10.93 2.73 -15.59
CA TYR A 144 -9.71 3.33 -16.17
C TYR A 144 -9.39 4.70 -15.58
N PHE A 145 -10.34 5.39 -14.96
CA PHE A 145 -10.15 6.74 -14.42
C PHE A 145 -8.97 6.84 -13.46
N PHE A 146 -8.88 5.99 -12.46
CA PHE A 146 -7.79 5.96 -11.48
C PHE A 146 -7.51 4.50 -11.06
N PRO A 147 -6.87 3.68 -11.95
CA PRO A 147 -6.78 2.24 -11.75
C PRO A 147 -6.09 1.83 -10.45
N VAL A 148 -5.02 2.54 -10.04
CA VAL A 148 -4.26 2.21 -8.82
C VAL A 148 -5.03 2.52 -7.53
N SER A 149 -6.13 3.28 -7.59
CA SER A 149 -6.94 3.65 -6.41
C SER A 149 -7.66 2.47 -5.75
N TYR A 150 -7.71 1.29 -6.40
CA TYR A 150 -8.32 0.10 -5.82
C TYR A 150 -7.67 -0.30 -4.48
N SER A 151 -6.36 -0.20 -4.40
CA SER A 151 -5.62 -0.57 -3.19
C SER A 151 -5.83 0.43 -2.06
N LEU A 152 -5.96 1.72 -2.42
CA LEU A 152 -6.27 2.77 -1.44
C LEU A 152 -7.66 2.55 -0.84
N ALA A 153 -8.64 2.13 -1.64
CA ALA A 153 -9.95 1.79 -1.12
C ALA A 153 -9.91 0.61 -0.15
N ILE A 154 -9.14 -0.44 -0.46
CA ILE A 154 -8.95 -1.58 0.47
C ILE A 154 -8.34 -1.10 1.80
N GLU A 155 -7.32 -0.24 1.75
CA GLU A 155 -6.69 0.31 2.96
C GLU A 155 -7.65 1.22 3.76
N GLU A 156 -8.37 2.13 3.11
CA GLU A 156 -9.28 3.06 3.81
C GLU A 156 -10.45 2.33 4.45
N TRP A 157 -11.03 1.32 3.79
CA TRP A 157 -12.05 0.46 4.40
C TRP A 157 -11.49 -0.35 5.58
N PHE A 158 -10.27 -0.88 5.47
CA PHE A 158 -9.61 -1.54 6.58
C PHE A 158 -9.40 -0.57 7.75
N TYR A 159 -8.92 0.66 7.50
CA TYR A 159 -8.72 1.67 8.56
C TYR A 159 -10.03 2.09 9.22
N LEU A 160 -11.11 2.21 8.44
CA LEU A 160 -12.44 2.51 8.97
C LEU A 160 -12.95 1.39 9.88
N LEU A 161 -12.83 0.15 9.42
CA LEU A 161 -13.37 -1.02 10.12
C LEU A 161 -12.52 -1.44 11.33
N LEU A 162 -11.22 -1.16 11.34
CA LEU A 162 -10.33 -1.62 12.40
C LEU A 162 -10.71 -1.11 13.80
N PRO A 163 -10.80 0.21 14.08
CA PRO A 163 -11.22 0.66 15.41
C PRO A 163 -12.68 0.30 15.71
N PHE A 164 -13.55 0.34 14.71
CA PHE A 164 -14.97 0.01 14.86
C PHE A 164 -15.17 -1.46 15.25
N GLY A 165 -14.57 -2.39 14.52
CA GLY A 165 -14.65 -3.82 14.79
C GLY A 165 -14.03 -4.19 16.13
N LEU A 166 -12.87 -3.60 16.47
CA LEU A 166 -12.25 -3.80 17.78
C LEU A 166 -13.09 -3.20 18.91
N SER A 167 -13.82 -2.10 18.69
CA SER A 167 -14.70 -1.53 19.71
C SER A 167 -15.92 -2.40 19.99
N ILE A 168 -16.53 -2.99 18.97
CA ILE A 168 -17.64 -3.94 19.12
C ILE A 168 -17.17 -5.18 19.89
N LEU A 169 -16.04 -5.75 19.49
CA LEU A 169 -15.48 -6.91 20.17
C LEU A 169 -15.00 -6.59 21.57
N SER A 170 -14.51 -5.37 21.83
CA SER A 170 -14.18 -4.94 23.17
C SER A 170 -15.42 -4.84 24.05
N TRP A 171 -16.54 -4.41 23.52
CA TRP A 171 -17.81 -4.40 24.26
C TRP A 171 -18.28 -5.83 24.60
N ILE A 172 -18.09 -6.78 23.69
CA ILE A 172 -18.53 -8.19 23.86
C ILE A 172 -17.50 -9.00 24.68
N TYR A 173 -16.21 -8.85 24.42
CA TYR A 173 -15.13 -9.70 24.94
C TYR A 173 -14.14 -8.99 25.89
N TYR A 174 -14.06 -7.65 25.82
CA TYR A 174 -12.98 -6.86 26.38
C TYR A 174 -13.01 -6.73 27.91
N ARG A 175 -14.17 -6.91 28.55
CA ARG A 175 -14.25 -6.92 30.01
C ARG A 175 -13.32 -7.96 30.67
N HIS A 176 -12.86 -8.96 29.88
CA HIS A 176 -12.07 -10.07 30.39
C HIS A 176 -10.74 -10.34 29.69
N ASN A 177 -10.51 -10.01 28.41
CA ASN A 177 -9.22 -10.32 27.76
C ASN A 177 -9.01 -9.62 26.38
N GLN A 178 -8.34 -8.45 26.38
CA GLN A 178 -7.97 -7.68 25.17
C GLN A 178 -7.23 -8.51 24.12
N LYS A 179 -6.29 -9.33 24.57
CA LYS A 179 -5.42 -10.15 23.75
C LYS A 179 -6.21 -11.08 22.83
N ASN A 180 -7.21 -11.74 23.40
CA ASN A 180 -8.04 -12.69 22.67
C ASN A 180 -9.03 -11.99 21.73
N GLY A 181 -9.56 -10.83 22.12
CA GLY A 181 -10.47 -10.05 21.27
C GLY A 181 -9.84 -9.64 19.94
N ILE A 182 -8.56 -9.23 19.95
CA ILE A 182 -7.83 -8.89 18.73
C ILE A 182 -7.68 -10.14 17.84
N VAL A 183 -7.30 -11.30 18.42
CA VAL A 183 -7.14 -12.54 17.65
C VAL A 183 -8.47 -12.99 17.02
N VAL A 184 -9.58 -12.89 17.74
CA VAL A 184 -10.91 -13.21 17.19
C VAL A 184 -11.25 -12.29 16.00
N TYR A 185 -10.93 -10.98 16.10
CA TYR A 185 -11.17 -10.05 15.01
C TYR A 185 -10.30 -10.36 13.78
N LEU A 186 -9.02 -10.67 13.99
CA LEU A 186 -8.12 -11.08 12.91
C LEU A 186 -8.67 -12.31 12.17
N LEU A 187 -9.03 -13.35 12.91
CA LEU A 187 -9.59 -14.58 12.34
C LEU A 187 -10.92 -14.33 11.63
N PHE A 188 -11.79 -13.50 12.19
CA PHE A 188 -13.06 -13.14 11.57
C PHE A 188 -12.85 -12.49 10.18
N LEU A 189 -11.96 -11.51 10.05
CA LEU A 189 -11.69 -10.85 8.78
C LEU A 189 -11.05 -11.80 7.75
N ILE A 190 -10.11 -12.64 8.18
CA ILE A 190 -9.48 -13.64 7.31
C ILE A 190 -10.51 -14.64 6.81
N VAL A 191 -11.32 -15.19 7.70
CA VAL A 191 -12.33 -16.21 7.36
C VAL A 191 -13.38 -15.63 6.42
N ILE A 192 -13.94 -14.44 6.73
CA ILE A 192 -14.99 -13.86 5.88
C ILE A 192 -14.49 -13.54 4.47
N ALA A 193 -13.28 -12.95 4.34
CA ALA A 193 -12.71 -12.65 3.03
C ALA A 193 -12.37 -13.94 2.26
N THR A 194 -11.86 -14.97 2.94
CA THR A 194 -11.55 -16.27 2.32
C THR A 194 -12.82 -17.00 1.88
N CYS A 195 -13.85 -17.05 2.74
CA CYS A 195 -15.14 -17.65 2.38
C CYS A 195 -15.79 -16.92 1.20
N PHE A 196 -15.70 -15.60 1.16
CA PHE A 196 -16.21 -14.81 0.03
C PHE A 196 -15.45 -15.13 -1.27
N ARG A 197 -14.13 -15.25 -1.24
CA ARG A 197 -13.33 -15.69 -2.40
C ARG A 197 -13.66 -17.13 -2.82
N CYS A 198 -13.87 -18.05 -1.85
CA CYS A 198 -14.32 -19.40 -2.16
C CYS A 198 -15.69 -19.41 -2.87
N TYR A 199 -16.63 -18.61 -2.37
CA TYR A 199 -17.94 -18.46 -3.00
C TYR A 199 -17.83 -17.97 -4.44
N LEU A 200 -17.04 -16.90 -4.66
CA LEU A 200 -16.82 -16.36 -6.01
C LEU A 200 -16.16 -17.38 -6.93
N TYR A 201 -15.17 -18.11 -6.45
CA TYR A 201 -14.47 -19.12 -7.23
C TYR A 201 -15.36 -20.32 -7.62
N LEU A 202 -16.21 -20.77 -6.70
CA LEU A 202 -17.02 -21.98 -6.91
C LEU A 202 -18.34 -21.73 -7.64
N PHE A 203 -18.92 -20.53 -7.50
CA PHE A 203 -20.30 -20.27 -7.93
C PHE A 203 -20.43 -19.14 -8.95
N THR A 204 -19.33 -18.47 -9.34
CA THR A 204 -19.35 -17.38 -10.30
C THR A 204 -18.18 -17.47 -11.26
N ASP A 205 -18.35 -16.96 -12.49
CA ASP A 205 -17.25 -16.78 -13.46
C ASP A 205 -16.51 -15.47 -13.19
N SER A 206 -16.10 -15.25 -11.94
CA SER A 206 -15.52 -14.00 -11.50
C SER A 206 -14.14 -13.78 -12.10
N HIS A 207 -13.94 -12.62 -12.70
CA HIS A 207 -12.64 -12.23 -13.26
C HIS A 207 -11.59 -12.10 -12.15
N TRP A 208 -10.50 -12.89 -12.23
CA TRP A 208 -9.47 -13.00 -11.20
C TRP A 208 -8.88 -11.64 -10.80
N ASP A 209 -8.53 -10.79 -11.77
CA ASP A 209 -7.90 -9.50 -11.51
C ASP A 209 -8.89 -8.47 -10.95
N ALA A 210 -10.06 -8.32 -11.59
CA ALA A 210 -11.02 -7.28 -11.25
C ALA A 210 -11.77 -7.57 -9.95
N VAL A 211 -12.05 -8.83 -9.64
CA VAL A 211 -12.90 -9.23 -8.52
C VAL A 211 -12.07 -9.80 -7.38
N LEU A 212 -11.30 -10.87 -7.61
CA LEU A 212 -10.59 -11.53 -6.50
C LEU A 212 -9.40 -10.70 -5.99
N ARG A 213 -8.64 -10.05 -6.89
CA ARG A 213 -7.44 -9.28 -6.53
C ARG A 213 -7.72 -7.84 -6.13
N LYS A 214 -8.71 -7.19 -6.72
CA LYS A 214 -8.89 -5.74 -6.58
C LYS A 214 -10.13 -5.32 -5.81
N SER A 215 -11.10 -6.21 -5.51
CA SER A 215 -12.27 -5.77 -4.75
C SER A 215 -11.99 -5.63 -3.25
N VAL A 216 -12.65 -4.66 -2.63
CA VAL A 216 -12.53 -4.40 -1.18
C VAL A 216 -12.93 -5.63 -0.39
N ILE A 217 -14.10 -6.22 -0.67
CA ILE A 217 -14.64 -7.35 0.11
C ILE A 217 -13.71 -8.56 0.04
N SER A 218 -13.12 -8.84 -1.14
CA SER A 218 -12.19 -9.95 -1.34
C SER A 218 -10.84 -9.74 -0.66
N ARG A 219 -10.48 -8.52 -0.29
CA ARG A 219 -9.12 -8.15 0.10
C ARG A 219 -9.00 -7.44 1.44
N LEU A 220 -10.08 -7.33 2.22
CA LEU A 220 -10.05 -6.75 3.57
C LEU A 220 -9.08 -7.47 4.51
N ASP A 221 -8.76 -8.72 4.24
CA ASP A 221 -7.80 -9.52 5.00
C ASP A 221 -6.33 -9.18 4.71
N ALA A 222 -5.99 -8.53 3.60
CA ALA A 222 -4.61 -8.30 3.22
C ALA A 222 -3.78 -7.53 4.28
N PRO A 223 -4.26 -6.41 4.89
CA PRO A 223 -3.53 -5.75 5.97
C PRO A 223 -3.61 -6.49 7.32
N VAL A 224 -4.54 -7.45 7.47
CA VAL A 224 -4.75 -8.19 8.73
C VAL A 224 -3.52 -9.00 9.13
N TYR A 225 -2.78 -9.54 8.16
CA TYR A 225 -1.54 -10.29 8.43
C TYR A 225 -0.46 -9.39 9.05
N GLY A 226 -0.35 -8.15 8.61
CA GLY A 226 0.51 -7.15 9.23
C GLY A 226 0.04 -6.78 10.65
N LEU A 227 -1.27 -6.66 10.85
CA LEU A 227 -1.86 -6.46 12.19
C LEU A 227 -1.58 -7.64 13.13
N ALA A 228 -1.55 -8.87 12.62
CA ALA A 228 -1.13 -10.05 13.40
C ALA A 228 0.33 -9.94 13.90
N MET A 229 1.24 -9.38 13.07
CA MET A 229 2.61 -9.09 13.51
C MET A 229 2.67 -7.97 14.54
N ALA A 230 1.77 -6.96 14.49
CA ALA A 230 1.66 -5.95 15.53
C ALA A 230 1.17 -6.57 16.85
N TRP A 231 0.19 -7.49 16.80
CA TRP A 231 -0.24 -8.26 17.96
C TRP A 231 0.91 -9.09 18.55
N LEU A 232 1.70 -9.79 17.72
CA LEU A 232 2.87 -10.53 18.16
C LEU A 232 3.90 -9.61 18.83
N PHE A 233 4.14 -8.42 18.27
CA PHE A 233 5.04 -7.42 18.82
C PHE A 233 4.66 -6.96 20.24
N TYR A 234 3.37 -6.80 20.54
CA TYR A 234 2.91 -6.32 21.84
C TYR A 234 2.74 -7.43 22.90
N TYR A 235 2.22 -8.57 22.46
CA TYR A 235 1.80 -9.62 23.41
C TYR A 235 2.73 -10.82 23.47
N GLN A 236 3.64 -10.96 22.51
CA GLN A 236 4.61 -12.06 22.41
C GLN A 236 5.96 -11.53 21.89
N LYS A 237 6.45 -10.47 22.52
CA LYS A 237 7.64 -9.75 22.05
C LYS A 237 8.88 -10.65 21.96
N ASP A 238 9.06 -11.58 22.90
CA ASP A 238 10.19 -12.51 22.89
C ASP A 238 10.20 -13.40 21.65
N TYR A 239 9.02 -13.86 21.19
CA TYR A 239 8.91 -14.61 19.94
C TYR A 239 9.19 -13.71 18.73
N PHE A 240 8.66 -12.49 18.72
CA PHE A 240 8.89 -11.52 17.65
C PHE A 240 10.39 -11.22 17.48
N ASP A 241 11.13 -11.04 18.56
CA ASP A 241 12.55 -10.68 18.55
C ASP A 241 13.44 -11.91 18.28
N ARG A 242 13.18 -13.02 19.00
CA ARG A 242 14.02 -14.24 18.97
C ARG A 242 13.97 -14.95 17.62
N TYR A 243 12.79 -15.11 17.03
CA TYR A 243 12.58 -15.89 15.80
C TYR A 243 12.60 -15.05 14.53
N ARG A 244 13.02 -13.78 14.58
CA ARG A 244 13.01 -12.85 13.43
C ARG A 244 13.69 -13.36 12.17
N LYS A 245 14.81 -14.11 12.29
CA LYS A 245 15.51 -14.71 11.16
C LYS A 245 14.75 -15.89 10.56
N ASN A 246 14.20 -16.75 11.42
CA ASN A 246 13.40 -17.90 11.01
C ASN A 246 12.12 -17.41 10.31
N PHE A 247 11.44 -16.42 10.87
CA PHE A 247 10.27 -15.78 10.24
C PHE A 247 10.62 -15.21 8.87
N PHE A 248 11.77 -14.51 8.74
CA PHE A 248 12.22 -13.97 7.46
C PHE A 248 12.46 -15.07 6.42
N LEU A 249 13.21 -16.12 6.77
CA LEU A 249 13.53 -17.23 5.86
C LEU A 249 12.27 -17.99 5.47
N THR A 250 11.38 -18.29 6.41
CA THR A 250 10.08 -18.95 6.14
C THR A 250 9.20 -18.07 5.25
N GLY A 251 9.13 -16.78 5.53
CA GLY A 251 8.38 -15.82 4.71
C GLY A 251 8.92 -15.73 3.28
N LEU A 252 10.25 -15.65 3.12
CA LEU A 252 10.90 -15.59 1.82
C LEU A 252 10.65 -16.87 1.01
N LEU A 253 10.83 -18.04 1.64
CA LEU A 253 10.58 -19.33 0.99
C LEU A 253 9.10 -19.46 0.56
N LEU A 254 8.17 -19.16 1.47
CA LEU A 254 6.74 -19.23 1.18
C LEU A 254 6.35 -18.26 0.05
N PHE A 255 6.89 -17.04 0.05
CA PHE A 255 6.67 -16.07 -1.02
C PHE A 255 7.17 -16.58 -2.37
N ALA A 256 8.41 -17.11 -2.42
CA ALA A 256 8.98 -17.69 -3.64
C ALA A 256 8.13 -18.88 -4.16
N VAL A 257 7.71 -19.77 -3.26
CA VAL A 257 6.84 -20.91 -3.61
C VAL A 257 5.51 -20.40 -4.18
N MET A 258 4.91 -19.38 -3.59
CA MET A 258 3.62 -18.86 -4.06
C MET A 258 3.70 -18.17 -5.42
N ILE A 259 4.80 -17.47 -5.72
CA ILE A 259 5.05 -16.93 -7.06
C ILE A 259 5.16 -18.08 -8.07
N PHE A 260 5.93 -19.11 -7.73
CA PHE A 260 6.08 -20.30 -8.59
C PHE A 260 4.74 -20.99 -8.82
N VAL A 261 3.98 -21.30 -7.76
CA VAL A 261 2.65 -21.91 -7.84
C VAL A 261 1.73 -21.12 -8.76
N LYS A 262 1.68 -19.79 -8.61
CA LYS A 262 0.85 -18.93 -9.44
C LYS A 262 1.20 -19.00 -10.92
N GLN A 263 2.48 -19.12 -11.25
CA GLN A 263 2.93 -19.23 -12.64
C GLN A 263 2.42 -20.51 -13.31
N TYR A 264 2.36 -21.62 -12.58
CA TYR A 264 2.03 -22.93 -13.12
C TYR A 264 0.57 -23.39 -12.89
N THR A 265 -0.17 -22.73 -12.00
CA THR A 265 -1.53 -23.15 -11.60
C THR A 265 -2.56 -22.03 -11.65
N GLN A 266 -2.56 -21.24 -12.73
CA GLN A 266 -3.31 -19.97 -12.85
C GLN A 266 -4.82 -20.04 -12.52
N SER A 267 -5.46 -21.20 -12.76
CA SER A 267 -6.90 -21.37 -12.55
C SER A 267 -7.26 -22.25 -11.35
N SER A 268 -6.29 -22.62 -10.52
CA SER A 268 -6.55 -23.48 -9.36
C SER A 268 -7.13 -22.67 -8.18
N MET A 269 -7.85 -23.36 -7.28
CA MET A 269 -8.32 -22.76 -6.03
C MET A 269 -7.16 -22.20 -5.19
N LEU A 270 -5.97 -22.83 -5.25
CA LEU A 270 -4.79 -22.36 -4.57
C LEU A 270 -4.33 -21.00 -5.09
N SER A 271 -4.28 -20.78 -6.41
CA SER A 271 -3.86 -19.52 -7.03
C SER A 271 -4.95 -18.46 -7.06
N SER A 272 -6.22 -18.82 -6.93
CA SER A 272 -7.35 -17.89 -7.00
C SER A 272 -7.88 -17.46 -5.64
N VAL A 273 -7.80 -18.32 -4.63
CA VAL A 273 -8.34 -18.06 -3.28
C VAL A 273 -7.22 -17.94 -2.26
N PHE A 274 -6.47 -19.03 -2.04
CA PHE A 274 -5.48 -19.11 -0.96
C PHE A 274 -4.21 -18.30 -1.24
N TYR A 275 -3.92 -18.00 -2.49
CA TYR A 275 -2.85 -17.09 -2.87
C TYR A 275 -2.92 -15.75 -2.10
N PHE A 276 -4.12 -15.21 -2.00
CA PHE A 276 -4.38 -13.94 -1.32
C PHE A 276 -4.35 -14.03 0.23
N ASN A 277 -4.23 -15.22 0.78
CA ASN A 277 -3.91 -15.42 2.19
C ASN A 277 -2.40 -15.64 2.37
N LEU A 278 -1.80 -16.50 1.54
CA LEU A 278 -0.43 -16.96 1.73
C LEU A 278 0.62 -15.90 1.37
N VAL A 279 0.36 -15.08 0.34
CA VAL A 279 1.29 -14.00 -0.04
C VAL A 279 1.39 -12.93 1.04
N PRO A 280 0.30 -12.28 1.51
CA PRO A 280 0.43 -11.31 2.59
C PRO A 280 0.90 -11.95 3.91
N ALA A 281 0.56 -13.21 4.20
CA ALA A 281 1.11 -13.94 5.35
C ALA A 281 2.63 -14.07 5.23
N SER A 282 3.15 -14.50 4.07
CA SER A 282 4.58 -14.65 3.82
C SER A 282 5.35 -13.34 3.97
N LEU A 283 4.82 -12.24 3.44
CA LEU A 283 5.43 -10.92 3.53
C LEU A 283 5.37 -10.35 4.96
N SER A 284 4.28 -10.62 5.69
CA SER A 284 4.16 -10.20 7.08
C SER A 284 5.17 -10.89 8.00
N LEU A 285 5.49 -12.17 7.75
CA LEU A 285 6.54 -12.89 8.46
C LEU A 285 7.92 -12.23 8.32
N MET A 286 8.17 -11.44 7.28
CA MET A 286 9.44 -10.73 7.10
C MET A 286 9.53 -9.46 7.97
N ILE A 287 8.41 -8.92 8.48
CA ILE A 287 8.37 -7.68 9.26
C ILE A 287 9.27 -7.70 10.50
N PRO A 288 9.34 -8.75 11.35
CA PRO A 288 10.21 -8.76 12.52
C PRO A 288 11.70 -8.59 12.17
N TYR A 289 12.16 -9.16 11.05
CA TYR A 289 13.52 -9.00 10.58
C TYR A 289 13.80 -7.56 10.15
N PHE A 290 12.94 -6.99 9.30
CA PHE A 290 13.07 -5.59 8.85
C PHE A 290 12.90 -4.60 10.01
N TYR A 291 12.09 -4.89 11.01
CA TYR A 291 11.93 -4.03 12.19
C TYR A 291 13.25 -3.83 12.95
N HIS A 292 14.08 -4.87 13.04
CA HIS A 292 15.38 -4.83 13.70
C HIS A 292 16.56 -4.51 12.77
N PHE A 293 16.31 -4.42 11.47
CA PHE A 293 17.36 -4.14 10.50
C PHE A 293 17.82 -2.68 10.60
N THR A 294 19.13 -2.47 10.72
CA THR A 294 19.76 -1.15 10.85
C THR A 294 20.75 -0.92 9.73
N ILE A 295 20.96 0.34 9.35
CA ILE A 295 21.93 0.78 8.34
C ILE A 295 22.78 1.86 8.98
N GLU A 296 24.10 1.67 8.99
CA GLU A 296 25.05 2.62 9.57
C GLU A 296 25.35 3.81 8.62
N ARG A 297 25.32 3.57 7.29
CA ARG A 297 25.61 4.60 6.29
C ARG A 297 24.55 5.70 6.30
N CYS A 298 24.90 6.87 6.80
CA CYS A 298 24.01 8.02 6.95
C CYS A 298 23.31 8.41 5.63
N ARG A 299 24.01 8.48 4.51
CA ARG A 299 23.44 8.86 3.20
C ARG A 299 22.36 7.88 2.73
N LEU A 300 22.63 6.56 2.82
CA LEU A 300 21.67 5.53 2.42
C LEU A 300 20.44 5.55 3.33
N LYS A 301 20.63 5.74 4.63
CA LYS A 301 19.55 5.90 5.60
C LYS A 301 18.61 7.06 5.23
N HIS A 302 19.16 8.22 4.91
CA HIS A 302 18.36 9.39 4.49
C HIS A 302 17.59 9.13 3.20
N LEU A 303 18.22 8.46 2.23
CA LEU A 303 17.58 8.12 0.95
C LEU A 303 16.38 7.17 1.15
N LEU A 304 16.54 6.12 1.95
CA LEU A 304 15.46 5.17 2.24
C LEU A 304 14.31 5.84 3.01
N VAL A 305 14.64 6.68 3.98
CA VAL A 305 13.63 7.47 4.71
C VAL A 305 12.89 8.43 3.76
N TYR A 306 13.61 9.07 2.84
CA TYR A 306 13.01 9.93 1.82
C TYR A 306 11.99 9.16 0.97
N PHE A 307 12.37 8.02 0.38
CA PHE A 307 11.46 7.21 -0.44
C PHE A 307 10.28 6.65 0.35
N SER A 308 10.51 6.25 1.60
CA SER A 308 9.42 5.80 2.47
C SER A 308 8.43 6.92 2.81
N LEU A 309 8.92 8.15 3.04
CA LEU A 309 8.06 9.30 3.34
C LEU A 309 7.24 9.72 2.12
N THR A 310 7.84 9.75 0.95
CA THR A 310 7.22 10.19 -0.30
C THR A 310 6.41 9.09 -0.99
N SER A 311 6.43 7.85 -0.47
CA SER A 311 5.83 6.69 -1.12
C SER A 311 4.33 6.85 -1.42
N TYR A 312 3.59 7.57 -0.58
CA TYR A 312 2.16 7.80 -0.79
C TYR A 312 1.92 8.80 -1.94
N SER A 313 2.58 9.97 -1.91
CA SER A 313 2.53 10.93 -3.03
C SER A 313 2.96 10.27 -4.35
N PHE A 314 4.02 9.46 -4.31
CA PHE A 314 4.50 8.71 -5.46
C PHE A 314 3.42 7.77 -6.01
N TYR A 315 2.81 6.97 -5.13
CA TYR A 315 1.78 6.02 -5.50
C TYR A 315 0.57 6.69 -6.16
N LEU A 316 0.18 7.87 -5.69
CA LEU A 316 -0.96 8.60 -6.23
C LEU A 316 -0.75 9.08 -7.67
N ILE A 317 0.47 9.50 -8.04
CA ILE A 317 0.69 10.24 -9.30
C ILE A 317 1.44 9.46 -10.38
N HIS A 318 2.16 8.37 -10.05
CA HIS A 318 3.04 7.68 -10.99
C HIS A 318 2.30 7.08 -12.19
N HIS A 319 1.08 6.63 -12.04
CA HIS A 319 0.34 5.87 -13.04
C HIS A 319 -0.45 6.78 -14.00
N THR A 320 -1.69 7.12 -13.69
CA THR A 320 -2.61 7.72 -14.65
C THR A 320 -2.21 9.10 -15.13
N PRO A 321 -1.97 10.13 -14.28
CA PRO A 321 -1.77 11.46 -14.83
C PRO A 321 -0.43 11.61 -15.56
N ILE A 322 0.59 10.81 -15.22
CA ILE A 322 1.92 10.93 -15.84
C ILE A 322 2.14 9.84 -16.89
N MET A 323 2.05 8.56 -16.51
CA MET A 323 2.39 7.45 -17.39
C MET A 323 1.47 7.37 -18.61
N PHE A 324 0.14 7.37 -18.43
CA PHE A 324 -0.79 7.30 -19.55
C PHE A 324 -0.67 8.51 -20.48
N THR A 325 -0.50 9.72 -19.92
CA THR A 325 -0.30 10.92 -20.74
C THR A 325 0.95 10.80 -21.59
N MET A 326 2.05 10.32 -21.01
CA MET A 326 3.30 10.15 -21.75
C MET A 326 3.18 9.07 -22.83
N LEU A 327 2.59 7.91 -22.55
CA LEU A 327 2.36 6.86 -23.54
C LEU A 327 1.43 7.32 -24.66
N TYR A 328 0.37 8.08 -24.32
CA TYR A 328 -0.55 8.64 -25.32
C TYR A 328 0.14 9.62 -26.28
N LEU A 329 1.03 10.47 -25.77
CA LEU A 329 1.70 11.51 -26.55
C LEU A 329 2.91 11.01 -27.33
N SER A 330 3.63 9.99 -26.85
CA SER A 330 4.97 9.65 -27.36
C SER A 330 5.02 8.46 -28.31
N LYS A 331 4.18 7.44 -28.16
CA LYS A 331 4.12 6.22 -29.01
C LYS A 331 5.51 5.69 -29.41
N PRO A 332 6.27 5.02 -28.53
CA PRO A 332 7.62 4.57 -28.81
C PRO A 332 7.63 3.52 -29.95
N ASN A 333 8.54 3.66 -30.90
CA ASN A 333 8.69 2.74 -32.03
C ASN A 333 9.92 1.81 -31.87
N THR A 334 10.91 2.22 -31.10
CA THR A 334 12.14 1.44 -30.87
C THR A 334 12.40 1.23 -29.38
N PRO A 335 13.18 0.20 -28.98
CA PRO A 335 13.61 0.04 -27.59
C PRO A 335 14.36 1.24 -27.01
N ILE A 336 15.06 2.00 -27.88
CA ILE A 336 15.78 3.21 -27.47
C ILE A 336 14.77 4.33 -27.16
N ASP A 337 13.73 4.50 -27.99
CA ASP A 337 12.66 5.46 -27.73
C ASP A 337 11.95 5.13 -26.40
N SER A 338 11.61 3.86 -26.20
CA SER A 338 11.03 3.37 -24.93
C SER A 338 11.91 3.75 -23.73
N LEU A 339 13.22 3.52 -23.84
CA LEU A 339 14.17 3.84 -22.76
C LEU A 339 14.23 5.35 -22.48
N MET A 340 14.30 6.18 -23.52
CA MET A 340 14.37 7.64 -23.37
C MET A 340 13.09 8.21 -22.77
N ILE A 341 11.91 7.75 -23.23
CA ILE A 341 10.62 8.16 -22.65
C ILE A 341 10.49 7.70 -21.21
N TRP A 342 10.90 6.47 -20.92
CA TRP A 342 10.90 5.93 -19.56
C TRP A 342 11.81 6.71 -18.60
N LEU A 343 13.03 7.07 -19.03
CA LEU A 343 13.92 7.91 -18.22
C LEU A 343 13.32 9.30 -17.95
N PHE A 344 12.69 9.89 -18.97
CA PHE A 344 11.98 11.16 -18.81
C PHE A 344 10.77 11.01 -17.87
N TYR A 345 10.00 9.93 -18.02
CA TYR A 345 8.92 9.57 -17.08
C TYR A 345 9.42 9.49 -15.63
N LEU A 346 10.53 8.79 -15.37
CA LEU A 346 11.10 8.70 -14.02
C LEU A 346 11.42 10.08 -13.47
N LEU A 347 12.07 10.93 -14.27
CA LEU A 347 12.39 12.31 -13.86
C LEU A 347 11.14 13.09 -13.46
N VAL A 348 10.11 13.06 -14.30
CA VAL A 348 8.84 13.77 -14.04
C VAL A 348 8.15 13.23 -12.80
N VAL A 349 8.08 11.90 -12.63
CA VAL A 349 7.46 11.27 -11.45
C VAL A 349 8.20 11.68 -10.18
N PHE A 350 9.53 11.64 -10.15
CA PHE A 350 10.29 12.00 -8.95
C PHE A 350 10.14 13.49 -8.59
N ILE A 351 10.18 14.39 -9.57
CA ILE A 351 9.96 15.83 -9.34
C ILE A 351 8.54 16.08 -8.84
N SER A 352 7.53 15.54 -9.51
CA SER A 352 6.12 15.72 -9.14
C SER A 352 5.80 15.15 -7.76
N THR A 353 6.36 13.97 -7.44
CA THR A 353 6.25 13.36 -6.11
C THR A 353 6.85 14.26 -5.03
N HIS A 354 8.05 14.80 -5.29
CA HIS A 354 8.70 15.68 -4.34
C HIS A 354 7.89 16.96 -4.08
N VAL A 355 7.38 17.58 -5.14
CA VAL A 355 6.53 18.78 -5.08
C VAL A 355 5.24 18.47 -4.30
N LEU A 356 4.54 17.40 -4.65
CA LEU A 356 3.29 17.00 -3.99
C LEU A 356 3.52 16.74 -2.49
N TYR A 357 4.57 15.99 -2.14
CA TYR A 357 4.87 15.69 -0.75
C TYR A 357 5.25 16.95 0.03
N LYS A 358 6.24 17.71 -0.46
CA LYS A 358 6.84 18.84 0.28
C LYS A 358 5.89 20.01 0.45
N TYR A 359 5.15 20.36 -0.59
CA TYR A 359 4.33 21.57 -0.63
C TYR A 359 2.86 21.34 -0.35
N PHE A 360 2.39 20.09 -0.37
CA PHE A 360 0.99 19.79 -0.09
C PHE A 360 0.82 18.73 1.02
N GLU A 361 1.31 17.49 0.84
CA GLU A 361 1.04 16.40 1.80
C GLU A 361 1.60 16.72 3.19
N LYS A 362 2.89 17.08 3.29
CA LYS A 362 3.54 17.38 4.58
C LYS A 362 2.92 18.56 5.32
N PRO A 363 2.68 19.74 4.70
CA PRO A 363 2.01 20.87 5.36
C PRO A 363 0.63 20.50 5.88
N VAL A 364 -0.18 19.77 5.11
CA VAL A 364 -1.51 19.33 5.54
C VAL A 364 -1.42 18.35 6.72
N MET A 365 -0.49 17.41 6.68
CA MET A 365 -0.24 16.52 7.84
C MET A 365 0.16 17.30 9.10
N ASP A 366 0.92 18.37 8.96
CA ASP A 366 1.35 19.19 10.10
C ASP A 366 0.19 20.01 10.69
N LEU A 367 -0.81 20.42 9.89
CA LEU A 367 -2.04 21.07 10.38
C LEU A 367 -2.79 20.21 11.41
N ARG A 368 -2.71 18.87 11.30
CA ARG A 368 -3.31 17.95 12.27
C ARG A 368 -2.93 18.26 13.71
N LYS A 369 -1.71 18.74 13.97
CA LYS A 369 -1.21 19.06 15.31
C LYS A 369 -2.15 20.03 16.05
N ARG A 370 -2.88 20.89 15.31
CA ARG A 370 -3.87 21.83 15.88
C ARG A 370 -5.13 21.14 16.41
N PHE A 371 -5.41 19.91 15.98
CA PHE A 371 -6.62 19.14 16.33
C PHE A 371 -6.36 17.99 17.32
N THR A 372 -5.09 17.70 17.60
CA THR A 372 -4.66 16.59 18.46
C THR A 372 -4.13 17.01 19.84
N ASN A 373 -4.01 18.33 20.08
CA ASN A 373 -3.63 18.90 21.40
C ASN A 373 -4.81 19.01 22.34
#